data_5227335f058c6f9277636705aea473d4
#
_entry.id   5227335f058c6f9277636705aea473d4
#
_cell.length_a   1.000
_cell.length_b   1.000
_cell.length_c   1.000
_cell.angle_alpha   90.00
_cell.angle_beta   90.00
_cell.angle_gamma   90.00
#
_symmetry.space_group_name_H-M   'P 1'
#
loop_
_entity.id
_entity.type
_entity.pdbx_description
1 polymer ?
#
loop_
_entity_poly.entity_id
_entity_poly.type
_entity_poly.pdbx_seq_one_letter_code
_entity_poly.pdbx_strand_id
1 'polypeptide(L)'
;MKKKIYIAGCGGMLGEAFHKCFGSTYELKCTDIDVNETWLSYLDFRDYESYLRDVSEFKSDYLFHLGAYTDLEFCELNQDDTYATNTLAVENAVYISNKLNIPLLYISTAGIFDGAKDTFDDWDLPNPMGHYARSKYAGEIFVQNNVDRHLICRAGWMMGSGPKKDKKFVQKIMKQLKY
;
A
#
# COMPACT_ATOMS: atom_id res chain seq x y z
N MET A 1 7.45 13.52 -23.31
CA MET A 1 7.15 13.81 -21.90
C MET A 1 7.32 12.53 -21.10
N LYS A 2 7.82 12.59 -19.86
CA LYS A 2 7.85 11.44 -18.95
C LYS A 2 6.42 11.05 -18.57
N LYS A 3 6.16 9.76 -18.43
CA LYS A 3 4.93 9.24 -17.82
C LYS A 3 4.88 9.60 -16.34
N LYS A 4 3.68 9.80 -15.80
CA LYS A 4 3.43 10.26 -14.44
C LYS A 4 2.87 9.16 -13.56
N ILE A 5 3.49 8.92 -12.41
CA ILE A 5 3.01 7.97 -11.40
C ILE A 5 2.63 8.73 -10.14
N TYR A 6 1.39 8.58 -9.72
CA TYR A 6 0.95 9.00 -8.40
C TYR A 6 1.08 7.85 -7.41
N ILE A 7 1.73 8.08 -6.27
CA ILE A 7 1.99 7.05 -5.26
C ILE A 7 1.41 7.51 -3.92
N ALA A 8 0.32 6.88 -3.50
CA ALA A 8 -0.32 7.12 -2.21
C ALA A 8 0.20 6.16 -1.14
N GLY A 9 0.45 6.66 0.07
CA GLY A 9 1.05 5.89 1.17
C GLY A 9 2.55 5.66 0.99
N CYS A 10 3.27 6.69 0.55
CA CYS A 10 4.67 6.59 0.11
C CYS A 10 5.68 6.88 1.24
N GLY A 11 5.24 7.18 2.47
CA GLY A 11 6.12 7.52 3.61
C GLY A 11 6.88 6.33 4.21
N GLY A 12 6.47 5.09 3.89
CA GLY A 12 7.07 3.86 4.39
C GLY A 12 8.29 3.37 3.60
N MET A 13 8.81 2.18 4.00
CA MET A 13 9.96 1.52 3.34
C MET A 13 9.75 1.31 1.84
N LEU A 14 8.58 0.78 1.48
CA LEU A 14 8.28 0.47 0.08
C LEU A 14 8.18 1.72 -0.76
N GLY A 15 7.56 2.78 -0.25
CA GLY A 15 7.45 4.06 -0.93
C GLY A 15 8.81 4.68 -1.24
N GLU A 16 9.76 4.65 -0.29
CA GLU A 16 11.13 5.11 -0.52
C GLU A 16 11.82 4.32 -1.63
N ALA A 17 11.65 2.99 -1.65
CA ALA A 17 12.19 2.14 -2.70
C ALA A 17 11.60 2.49 -4.08
N PHE A 18 10.27 2.68 -4.15
CA PHE A 18 9.60 3.11 -5.38
C PHE A 18 10.07 4.49 -5.85
N HIS A 19 10.19 5.46 -4.93
CA HIS A 19 10.70 6.79 -5.26
C HIS A 19 12.11 6.72 -5.87
N LYS A 20 13.01 5.94 -5.27
CA LYS A 20 14.38 5.76 -5.77
C LYS A 20 14.41 5.04 -7.13
N CYS A 21 13.62 3.98 -7.28
CA CYS A 21 13.63 3.16 -8.51
C CYS A 21 12.99 3.88 -9.70
N PHE A 22 11.89 4.59 -9.49
CA PHE A 22 11.12 5.17 -10.59
C PHE A 22 11.44 6.63 -10.88
N GLY A 23 12.02 7.39 -9.91
CA GLY A 23 12.24 8.84 -10.04
C GLY A 23 13.14 9.27 -11.17
N SER A 24 14.04 8.40 -11.67
CA SER A 24 14.86 8.72 -12.85
C SER A 24 14.07 8.64 -14.16
N THR A 25 13.10 7.72 -14.25
CA THR A 25 12.38 7.39 -15.49
C THR A 25 11.02 8.09 -15.58
N TYR A 26 10.32 8.23 -14.44
CA TYR A 26 8.97 8.77 -14.35
C TYR A 26 8.97 10.12 -13.62
N GLU A 27 7.93 10.93 -13.86
CA GLU A 27 7.59 12.05 -12.99
C GLU A 27 6.73 11.50 -11.84
N LEU A 28 7.15 11.70 -10.60
CA LEU A 28 6.49 11.13 -9.43
C LEU A 28 5.79 12.20 -8.61
N LYS A 29 4.59 11.90 -8.13
CA LYS A 29 3.97 12.58 -7.00
C LYS A 29 3.75 11.54 -5.90
N CYS A 30 4.41 11.74 -4.77
CA CYS A 30 4.41 10.84 -3.63
C CYS A 30 3.72 11.51 -2.46
N THR A 31 2.73 10.83 -1.87
CA THR A 31 1.91 11.38 -0.78
C THR A 31 1.81 10.43 0.40
N ASP A 32 1.68 11.00 1.58
CA ASP A 32 1.44 10.29 2.84
C ASP A 32 0.84 11.22 3.88
N ILE A 33 0.23 10.69 4.93
CA ILE A 33 -0.16 11.47 6.12
C ILE A 33 1.06 11.84 6.98
N ASP A 34 2.12 11.01 6.95
CA ASP A 34 3.41 11.26 7.61
C ASP A 34 4.41 11.81 6.59
N VAL A 35 4.51 13.15 6.50
CA VAL A 35 5.42 13.86 5.58
C VAL A 35 6.83 13.88 6.20
N ASN A 36 7.47 12.73 6.25
CA ASN A 36 8.79 12.54 6.86
C ASN A 36 9.98 12.71 5.90
N GLU A 37 9.72 13.06 4.64
CA GLU A 37 10.73 13.33 3.60
C GLU A 37 10.36 14.55 2.77
N THR A 38 11.34 15.26 2.24
CA THR A 38 11.13 16.50 1.47
C THR A 38 10.43 16.31 0.13
N TRP A 39 10.42 15.08 -0.40
CA TRP A 39 9.76 14.70 -1.65
C TRP A 39 8.32 14.19 -1.45
N LEU A 40 7.83 14.14 -0.20
CA LEU A 40 6.46 13.79 0.14
C LEU A 40 5.58 15.03 0.24
N SER A 41 4.32 14.89 -0.17
CA SER A 41 3.25 15.84 0.09
C SER A 41 2.21 15.21 1.01
N TYR A 42 1.52 16.01 1.80
CA TYR A 42 0.44 15.53 2.66
C TYR A 42 -0.77 15.11 1.84
N LEU A 43 -1.29 13.92 2.12
CA LEU A 43 -2.61 13.47 1.70
C LEU A 43 -3.09 12.35 2.64
N ASP A 44 -4.32 12.45 3.12
CA ASP A 44 -5.07 11.32 3.66
C ASP A 44 -5.90 10.69 2.53
N PHE A 45 -5.50 9.52 2.04
CA PHE A 45 -6.19 8.82 0.95
C PHE A 45 -7.57 8.25 1.37
N ARG A 46 -7.95 8.35 2.64
CA ARG A 46 -9.31 8.04 3.13
C ARG A 46 -10.30 9.13 2.75
N ASP A 47 -9.84 10.36 2.54
CA ASP A 47 -10.63 11.45 1.98
C ASP A 47 -10.68 11.34 0.45
N TYR A 48 -11.77 10.79 -0.06
CA TYR A 48 -11.96 10.56 -1.50
C TYR A 48 -11.84 11.83 -2.34
N GLU A 49 -12.46 12.93 -1.91
CA GLU A 49 -12.47 14.16 -2.71
C GLU A 49 -11.09 14.80 -2.83
N SER A 50 -10.35 14.83 -1.73
CA SER A 50 -8.96 15.31 -1.73
C SER A 50 -8.05 14.40 -2.54
N TYR A 51 -8.23 13.09 -2.44
CA TYR A 51 -7.45 12.12 -3.19
C TYR A 51 -7.73 12.20 -4.69
N LEU A 52 -8.99 12.23 -5.09
CA LEU A 52 -9.40 12.39 -6.49
C LEU A 52 -8.85 13.68 -7.09
N ARG A 53 -9.03 14.81 -6.40
CA ARG A 53 -8.55 16.11 -6.84
C ARG A 53 -7.04 16.09 -7.08
N ASP A 54 -6.29 15.58 -6.13
CA ASP A 54 -4.83 15.58 -6.17
C ASP A 54 -4.26 14.70 -7.30
N VAL A 55 -4.83 13.50 -7.51
CA VAL A 55 -4.48 12.60 -8.62
C VAL A 55 -4.83 13.23 -9.98
N SER A 56 -6.00 13.90 -10.06
CA SER A 56 -6.48 14.55 -11.29
C SER A 56 -5.63 15.76 -11.68
N GLU A 57 -5.30 16.63 -10.72
CA GLU A 57 -4.47 17.82 -10.94
C GLU A 57 -3.05 17.45 -11.38
N PHE A 58 -2.50 16.38 -10.82
CA PHE A 58 -1.20 15.85 -11.25
C PHE A 58 -1.24 15.25 -12.66
N LYS A 59 -2.42 14.89 -13.17
CA LYS A 59 -2.63 14.24 -14.48
C LYS A 59 -1.86 12.92 -14.58
N SER A 60 -2.12 12.04 -13.63
CA SER A 60 -1.42 10.75 -13.48
C SER A 60 -1.70 9.81 -14.65
N ASP A 61 -0.67 9.13 -15.13
CA ASP A 61 -0.79 7.99 -16.07
C ASP A 61 -1.02 6.66 -15.34
N TYR A 62 -0.57 6.58 -14.06
CA TYR A 62 -0.66 5.39 -13.21
C TYR A 62 -0.95 5.81 -11.76
N LEU A 63 -1.75 5.01 -11.07
CA LEU A 63 -2.03 5.16 -9.64
C LEU A 63 -1.45 3.97 -8.88
N PHE A 64 -0.56 4.23 -7.92
CA PHE A 64 0.01 3.23 -7.01
C PHE A 64 -0.53 3.48 -5.61
N HIS A 65 -1.26 2.51 -5.05
CA HIS A 65 -1.78 2.57 -3.70
C HIS A 65 -0.98 1.62 -2.80
N LEU A 66 -0.07 2.21 -2.00
CA LEU A 66 0.84 1.49 -1.10
C LEU A 66 0.42 1.58 0.36
N GLY A 67 -0.42 2.57 0.69
CA GLY A 67 -0.79 2.89 2.06
C GLY A 67 -1.59 1.79 2.74
N ALA A 68 -1.23 1.47 3.98
CA ALA A 68 -1.94 0.53 4.82
C ALA A 68 -1.49 0.61 6.28
N TYR A 69 -2.38 0.32 7.22
CA TYR A 69 -1.94 -0.14 8.54
C TYR A 69 -1.39 -1.55 8.44
N THR A 70 -0.18 -1.75 8.97
CA THR A 70 0.56 -3.02 8.85
C THR A 70 1.06 -3.55 10.19
N ASP A 71 0.73 -2.89 11.30
CA ASP A 71 0.96 -3.38 12.65
C ASP A 71 -0.17 -4.34 13.02
N LEU A 72 0.17 -5.62 13.25
CA LEU A 72 -0.82 -6.67 13.46
C LEU A 72 -1.61 -6.44 14.76
N GLU A 73 -0.92 -6.05 15.84
CA GLU A 73 -1.55 -5.79 17.14
C GLU A 73 -2.48 -4.59 17.07
N PHE A 74 -2.04 -3.51 16.44
CA PHE A 74 -2.89 -2.35 16.16
C PHE A 74 -4.17 -2.76 15.41
N CYS A 75 -4.02 -3.57 14.35
CA CYS A 75 -5.16 -3.99 13.52
C CYS A 75 -6.17 -4.86 14.28
N GLU A 76 -5.71 -5.69 15.22
CA GLU A 76 -6.61 -6.48 16.05
C GLU A 76 -7.38 -5.60 17.05
N LEU A 77 -6.74 -4.58 17.62
CA LEU A 77 -7.33 -3.70 18.65
C LEU A 77 -8.16 -2.56 18.04
N ASN A 78 -7.91 -2.16 16.79
CA ASN A 78 -8.54 -1.01 16.12
C ASN A 78 -9.15 -1.42 14.77
N GLN A 79 -10.13 -2.30 14.82
CA GLN A 79 -10.68 -2.94 13.63
C GLN A 79 -11.33 -1.93 12.66
N ASP A 80 -12.17 -1.02 13.15
CA ASP A 80 -12.86 -0.03 12.32
C ASP A 80 -11.87 0.85 11.55
N ASP A 81 -10.83 1.35 12.21
CA ASP A 81 -9.79 2.17 11.61
C ASP A 81 -8.94 1.35 10.61
N THR A 82 -8.71 0.08 10.92
CA THR A 82 -8.03 -0.86 10.05
C THR A 82 -8.79 -1.08 8.75
N TYR A 83 -10.10 -1.37 8.82
CA TYR A 83 -10.90 -1.53 7.61
C TYR A 83 -11.11 -0.21 6.86
N ALA A 84 -11.27 0.91 7.56
CA ALA A 84 -11.33 2.22 6.93
C ALA A 84 -10.08 2.52 6.08
N THR A 85 -8.90 2.13 6.59
CA THR A 85 -7.61 2.38 5.91
C THR A 85 -7.26 1.31 4.88
N ASN A 86 -7.41 0.02 5.24
CA ASN A 86 -6.92 -1.09 4.41
C ASN A 86 -7.93 -1.59 3.39
N THR A 87 -9.21 -1.23 3.53
CA THR A 87 -10.30 -1.65 2.63
C THR A 87 -10.98 -0.45 1.98
N LEU A 88 -11.67 0.40 2.75
CA LEU A 88 -12.45 1.50 2.18
C LEU A 88 -11.60 2.53 1.43
N ALA A 89 -10.40 2.83 1.91
CA ALA A 89 -9.49 3.70 1.18
C ALA A 89 -8.94 3.06 -0.11
N VAL A 90 -8.89 1.73 -0.21
CA VAL A 90 -8.58 1.02 -1.45
C VAL A 90 -9.73 1.16 -2.45
N GLU A 91 -10.99 1.14 -1.97
CA GLU A 91 -12.15 1.43 -2.82
C GLU A 91 -12.06 2.84 -3.42
N ASN A 92 -11.61 3.84 -2.64
CA ASN A 92 -11.34 5.17 -3.17
C ASN A 92 -10.35 5.13 -4.34
N ALA A 93 -9.24 4.42 -4.19
CA ALA A 93 -8.26 4.27 -5.26
C ALA A 93 -8.85 3.57 -6.51
N VAL A 94 -9.71 2.58 -6.32
CA VAL A 94 -10.44 1.89 -7.41
C VAL A 94 -11.37 2.87 -8.15
N TYR A 95 -12.19 3.63 -7.42
CA TYR A 95 -13.09 4.62 -8.04
C TYR A 95 -12.32 5.69 -8.81
N ILE A 96 -11.19 6.16 -8.26
CA ILE A 96 -10.33 7.15 -8.93
C ILE A 96 -9.69 6.55 -10.19
N SER A 97 -9.14 5.33 -10.11
CA SER A 97 -8.57 4.60 -11.24
C SER A 97 -9.57 4.48 -12.39
N ASN A 98 -10.78 4.05 -12.10
CA ASN A 98 -11.86 3.90 -13.08
C ASN A 98 -12.31 5.26 -13.65
N LYS A 99 -12.53 6.25 -12.80
CA LYS A 99 -12.98 7.59 -13.21
C LYS A 99 -11.98 8.28 -14.14
N LEU A 100 -10.69 8.11 -13.87
CA LEU A 100 -9.61 8.70 -14.67
C LEU A 100 -9.11 7.76 -15.78
N ASN A 101 -9.63 6.53 -15.83
CA ASN A 101 -9.20 5.49 -16.76
C ASN A 101 -7.68 5.23 -16.76
N ILE A 102 -7.09 5.13 -15.57
CA ILE A 102 -5.65 4.86 -15.37
C ILE A 102 -5.41 3.53 -14.66
N PRO A 103 -4.33 2.78 -14.96
CA PRO A 103 -4.02 1.53 -14.29
C PRO A 103 -3.74 1.73 -12.79
N LEU A 104 -4.17 0.75 -11.98
CA LEU A 104 -3.97 0.71 -10.54
C LEU A 104 -2.96 -0.37 -10.15
N LEU A 105 -1.91 0.00 -9.38
CA LEU A 105 -1.10 -0.95 -8.65
C LEU A 105 -1.51 -0.93 -7.18
N TYR A 106 -1.81 -2.11 -6.65
CA TYR A 106 -2.17 -2.32 -5.24
C TYR A 106 -1.19 -3.27 -4.56
N ILE A 107 -0.74 -2.89 -3.37
CA ILE A 107 0.08 -3.77 -2.53
C ILE A 107 -0.81 -4.50 -1.55
N SER A 108 -0.99 -5.78 -1.80
CA SER A 108 -1.62 -6.73 -0.89
C SER A 108 -0.58 -7.41 0.02
N THR A 109 -0.90 -8.53 0.62
CA THR A 109 -0.02 -9.25 1.54
C THR A 109 -0.02 -10.76 1.29
N ALA A 110 1.13 -11.41 1.43
CA ALA A 110 1.21 -12.87 1.50
C ALA A 110 0.50 -13.43 2.74
N GLY A 111 0.24 -12.59 3.75
CA GLY A 111 -0.52 -12.97 4.95
C GLY A 111 -1.99 -13.30 4.72
N ILE A 112 -2.49 -13.23 3.46
CA ILE A 112 -3.82 -13.77 3.11
C ILE A 112 -3.86 -15.29 3.17
N PHE A 113 -2.72 -15.96 3.19
CA PHE A 113 -2.59 -17.42 3.33
C PHE A 113 -2.32 -17.81 4.78
N ASP A 114 -2.84 -18.95 5.21
CA ASP A 114 -2.81 -19.45 6.59
C ASP A 114 -1.54 -20.24 6.96
N GLY A 115 -0.66 -20.50 6.00
CA GLY A 115 0.55 -21.29 6.23
C GLY A 115 0.31 -22.80 6.31
N ALA A 116 -0.86 -23.30 5.89
CA ALA A 116 -1.16 -24.73 5.90
C ALA A 116 -0.36 -25.55 4.87
N LYS A 117 0.34 -24.88 3.95
CA LYS A 117 1.22 -25.48 2.94
C LYS A 117 2.62 -24.87 3.02
N ASP A 118 3.62 -25.60 2.54
CA ASP A 118 5.00 -25.08 2.41
C ASP A 118 5.13 -24.02 1.31
N THR A 119 4.32 -24.11 0.25
CA THR A 119 4.30 -23.17 -0.87
C THR A 119 2.87 -22.85 -1.28
N PHE A 120 2.65 -21.59 -1.63
CA PHE A 120 1.38 -21.09 -2.19
C PHE A 120 1.64 -20.47 -3.55
N ASP A 121 0.69 -20.63 -4.47
CA ASP A 121 0.65 -19.95 -5.76
C ASP A 121 -0.48 -18.94 -5.85
N ASP A 122 -0.57 -18.23 -6.98
CA ASP A 122 -1.56 -17.17 -7.18
C ASP A 122 -3.02 -17.69 -7.27
N TRP A 123 -3.19 -19.00 -7.46
CA TRP A 123 -4.50 -19.66 -7.62
C TRP A 123 -4.99 -20.35 -6.35
N ASP A 124 -4.13 -20.42 -5.33
CA ASP A 124 -4.53 -20.97 -4.05
C ASP A 124 -5.59 -20.11 -3.38
N LEU A 125 -6.55 -20.78 -2.73
CA LEU A 125 -7.61 -20.08 -2.00
C LEU A 125 -7.06 -19.40 -0.76
N PRO A 126 -7.23 -18.08 -0.63
CA PRO A 126 -6.85 -17.35 0.57
C PRO A 126 -7.68 -17.77 1.80
N ASN A 127 -7.00 -17.83 2.95
CA ASN A 127 -7.61 -18.03 4.26
C ASN A 127 -7.01 -17.04 5.29
N PRO A 128 -7.36 -15.74 5.20
CA PRO A 128 -6.77 -14.72 6.06
C PRO A 128 -7.21 -14.88 7.52
N MET A 129 -6.24 -14.99 8.44
CA MET A 129 -6.49 -15.34 9.84
C MET A 129 -6.78 -14.14 10.75
N GLY A 130 -6.09 -13.01 10.61
CA GLY A 130 -6.25 -11.82 11.45
C GLY A 130 -6.90 -10.64 10.72
N HIS A 131 -7.27 -9.59 11.46
CA HIS A 131 -7.92 -8.40 10.89
C HIS A 131 -7.05 -7.67 9.88
N TYR A 132 -5.73 -7.62 10.08
CA TYR A 132 -4.82 -7.10 9.06
C TYR A 132 -4.97 -7.85 7.73
N ALA A 133 -4.84 -9.18 7.76
CA ALA A 133 -4.91 -9.99 6.56
C ALA A 133 -6.29 -9.93 5.90
N ARG A 134 -7.36 -9.99 6.70
CA ARG A 134 -8.74 -9.88 6.22
C ARG A 134 -9.03 -8.54 5.57
N SER A 135 -8.60 -7.44 6.18
CA SER A 135 -8.79 -6.09 5.63
C SER A 135 -8.01 -5.87 4.33
N LYS A 136 -6.77 -6.38 4.24
CA LYS A 136 -5.97 -6.34 3.02
C LYS A 136 -6.58 -7.20 1.91
N TYR A 137 -7.07 -8.39 2.25
CA TYR A 137 -7.72 -9.29 1.28
C TYR A 137 -9.05 -8.72 0.79
N ALA A 138 -9.85 -8.08 1.64
CA ALA A 138 -11.06 -7.40 1.23
C ALA A 138 -10.77 -6.31 0.17
N GLY A 139 -9.74 -5.50 0.38
CA GLY A 139 -9.26 -4.52 -0.61
C GLY A 139 -8.77 -5.20 -1.91
N GLU A 140 -8.05 -6.33 -1.82
CA GLU A 140 -7.61 -7.10 -2.98
C GLU A 140 -8.77 -7.59 -3.83
N ILE A 141 -9.79 -8.20 -3.21
CA ILE A 141 -11.01 -8.65 -3.90
C ILE A 141 -11.69 -7.48 -4.60
N PHE A 142 -11.77 -6.33 -3.94
CA PHE A 142 -12.42 -5.16 -4.52
C PHE A 142 -11.66 -4.66 -5.77
N VAL A 143 -10.33 -4.62 -5.73
CA VAL A 143 -9.50 -4.30 -6.91
C VAL A 143 -9.72 -5.29 -8.04
N GLN A 144 -9.62 -6.60 -7.74
CA GLN A 144 -9.78 -7.67 -8.74
C GLN A 144 -11.11 -7.60 -9.49
N ASN A 145 -12.19 -7.28 -8.79
CA ASN A 145 -13.52 -7.31 -9.36
C ASN A 145 -13.94 -5.99 -10.03
N ASN A 146 -13.23 -4.88 -9.80
CA ASN A 146 -13.70 -3.57 -10.20
C ASN A 146 -12.70 -2.77 -11.07
N VAL A 147 -11.50 -3.26 -11.32
CA VAL A 147 -10.49 -2.56 -12.15
C VAL A 147 -9.94 -3.49 -13.20
N ASP A 148 -10.21 -3.23 -14.48
CA ASP A 148 -9.72 -4.07 -15.59
C ASP A 148 -8.19 -4.06 -15.71
N ARG A 149 -7.58 -2.88 -15.53
CA ARG A 149 -6.13 -2.68 -15.65
C ARG A 149 -5.50 -2.52 -14.27
N HIS A 150 -5.26 -3.62 -13.61
CA HIS A 150 -4.61 -3.61 -12.30
C HIS A 150 -3.40 -4.54 -12.22
N LEU A 151 -2.55 -4.26 -11.24
CA LEU A 151 -1.49 -5.15 -10.77
C LEU A 151 -1.59 -5.25 -9.25
N ILE A 152 -1.77 -6.46 -8.75
CA ILE A 152 -1.78 -6.76 -7.31
C ILE A 152 -0.47 -7.45 -6.96
N CYS A 153 0.28 -6.86 -6.02
CA CYS A 153 1.51 -7.43 -5.51
C CYS A 153 1.30 -7.89 -4.06
N ARG A 154 1.29 -9.21 -3.82
CA ARG A 154 1.21 -9.80 -2.48
C ARG A 154 2.59 -9.76 -1.83
N ALA A 155 2.82 -8.74 -1.00
CA ALA A 155 4.11 -8.57 -0.33
C ALA A 155 4.23 -9.49 0.88
N GLY A 156 5.40 -10.12 1.02
CA GLY A 156 5.79 -10.87 2.22
C GLY A 156 6.53 -9.97 3.22
N TRP A 157 7.50 -10.54 3.92
CA TRP A 157 8.37 -9.79 4.83
C TRP A 157 9.28 -8.86 4.05
N MET A 158 9.08 -7.56 4.23
CA MET A 158 9.94 -6.52 3.65
C MET A 158 10.93 -6.01 4.69
N MET A 159 12.17 -5.82 4.27
CA MET A 159 13.27 -5.31 5.08
C MET A 159 14.04 -4.26 4.29
N GLY A 160 14.55 -3.21 4.97
CA GLY A 160 15.38 -2.19 4.33
C GLY A 160 15.08 -0.76 4.78
N SER A 161 15.51 0.22 4.00
CA SER A 161 15.33 1.67 4.24
C SER A 161 15.86 2.17 5.59
N GLY A 162 16.70 1.36 6.27
CA GLY A 162 17.37 1.73 7.50
C GLY A 162 16.46 1.85 8.74
N PRO A 163 17.05 2.17 9.91
CA PRO A 163 16.38 2.06 11.21
C PRO A 163 15.22 3.05 11.43
N LYS A 164 15.12 4.10 10.63
CA LYS A 164 14.00 5.06 10.75
C LYS A 164 12.68 4.49 10.18
N LYS A 165 12.77 3.69 9.12
CA LYS A 165 11.61 3.15 8.38
C LYS A 165 11.39 1.67 8.64
N ASP A 166 12.46 0.86 8.80
CA ASP A 166 12.37 -0.54 9.21
C ASP A 166 12.15 -0.65 10.73
N LYS A 167 10.91 -0.42 11.16
CA LYS A 167 10.52 -0.47 12.58
C LYS A 167 10.08 -1.86 13.04
N LYS A 168 10.16 -2.87 12.15
CA LYS A 168 9.59 -4.19 12.40
C LYS A 168 10.64 -5.21 12.82
N PHE A 169 10.96 -6.14 11.94
CA PHE A 169 11.71 -7.34 12.26
C PHE A 169 13.17 -7.03 12.66
N VAL A 170 13.93 -6.38 11.79
CA VAL A 170 15.36 -6.12 12.02
C VAL A 170 15.55 -5.23 13.24
N GLN A 171 14.77 -4.16 13.37
CA GLN A 171 14.92 -3.25 14.51
C GLN A 171 14.55 -3.92 15.84
N LYS A 172 13.50 -4.76 15.86
CA LYS A 172 13.11 -5.50 17.09
C LYS A 172 14.21 -6.47 17.52
N ILE A 173 14.77 -7.25 16.59
CA ILE A 173 15.90 -8.15 16.87
C ILE A 173 17.13 -7.38 17.35
N MET A 174 17.51 -6.31 16.65
CA MET A 174 18.67 -5.50 17.02
C MET A 174 18.53 -4.86 18.41
N LYS A 175 17.30 -4.52 18.82
CA LYS A 175 17.05 -4.06 20.21
C LYS A 175 17.24 -5.18 21.22
N GLN A 176 16.80 -6.41 20.92
CA GLN A 176 16.97 -7.55 21.81
C GLN A 176 18.42 -8.00 21.96
N LEU A 177 19.24 -7.86 20.89
CA LEU A 177 20.67 -8.22 20.92
C LEU A 177 21.55 -7.19 21.67
N LYS A 178 21.00 -6.05 22.06
CA LYS A 178 21.74 -5.03 22.84
C LYS A 178 21.63 -5.22 24.36
N TYR A 179 20.95 -6.25 24.79
CA TYR A 179 20.87 -6.72 26.18
C TYR A 179 21.50 -8.12 26.27
#